data_21602657f3e3d09f186189d7b71c4720
#
_entry.id   21602657f3e3d09f186189d7b71c4720
#
_cell.length_a   1.000
_cell.length_b   1.000
_cell.length_c   1.000
_cell.angle_alpha   90.00
_cell.angle_beta   90.00
_cell.angle_gamma   90.00
#
_symmetry.space_group_name_H-M   'P 1'
#
loop_
_entity.id
_entity.type
_entity.pdbx_description
1 polymer ?
#
loop_
_entity_poly.entity_id
_entity_poly.type
_entity_poly.pdbx_seq_one_letter_code
_entity_poly.pdbx_strand_id
1 'polypeptide(L)'
;AIADGTTDMDVDLLDDGRLKIALNDDGTVAIEGTLVGKQCRKRNFVWRGTAEIKSYVKEEVPNTLLQSDIELNSFVKAHIADRGDCFYLGDDSYRDFLVFLADRNVEFEWGKPVGTGGVLRLDLLVPGDADIYDGIPAGRYPMLVRNLDTSFDKDDIVPYRAVSGLPNRFTAPYWSGCWYVEYVDGAWGDSYARIDGGEVIVERGEDGSHRFICNLEDCSEPRFKVTTDVVIARE
;
A
#
# COMPACT_ATOMS: atom_id res chain seq x y z
N ALA A 1 -13.15 -30.91 -5.77
CA ALA A 1 -13.58 -31.03 -7.15
C ALA A 1 -14.41 -29.78 -7.47
N ILE A 2 -13.86 -28.93 -8.28
CA ILE A 2 -14.66 -27.90 -8.93
C ILE A 2 -15.35 -28.65 -10.05
N ALA A 3 -16.52 -29.14 -9.76
CA ALA A 3 -17.29 -29.85 -10.72
C ALA A 3 -18.23 -28.88 -11.38
N ASP A 4 -18.26 -28.92 -12.67
CA ASP A 4 -19.44 -28.84 -13.52
C ASP A 4 -20.29 -27.57 -13.53
N GLY A 5 -19.76 -26.42 -13.14
CA GLY A 5 -20.47 -25.15 -13.36
C GLY A 5 -21.67 -24.91 -12.45
N THR A 6 -21.77 -25.57 -11.32
CA THR A 6 -22.76 -25.25 -10.29
C THR A 6 -22.30 -24.04 -9.46
N THR A 7 -23.14 -23.03 -9.33
CA THR A 7 -22.88 -21.76 -8.67
C THR A 7 -23.00 -21.77 -7.15
N ASP A 8 -23.35 -22.90 -6.55
CA ASP A 8 -23.39 -23.08 -5.10
C ASP A 8 -22.07 -23.68 -4.61
N MET A 9 -21.04 -22.82 -4.44
CA MET A 9 -19.85 -23.20 -3.72
C MET A 9 -20.05 -22.96 -2.23
N ASP A 10 -20.14 -24.07 -1.47
CA ASP A 10 -20.00 -24.02 -0.01
C ASP A 10 -18.52 -23.75 0.29
N VAL A 11 -18.17 -22.47 0.48
CA VAL A 11 -16.80 -22.04 0.73
C VAL A 11 -16.53 -22.08 2.23
N ASP A 12 -15.75 -23.06 2.68
CA ASP A 12 -15.24 -23.08 4.04
C ASP A 12 -13.83 -22.47 4.05
N LEU A 13 -13.65 -21.38 4.82
CA LEU A 13 -12.34 -20.77 4.98
C LEU A 13 -11.44 -21.68 5.79
N LEU A 14 -10.23 -21.91 5.28
CA LEU A 14 -9.25 -22.78 5.95
C LEU A 14 -8.62 -22.03 7.13
N ASP A 15 -8.51 -22.73 8.25
CA ASP A 15 -7.90 -22.27 9.48
C ASP A 15 -6.55 -22.95 9.73
N ASP A 16 -6.44 -24.23 9.36
CA ASP A 16 -5.22 -25.02 9.48
C ASP A 16 -5.17 -26.09 8.40
N GLY A 17 -4.02 -26.71 8.21
CA GLY A 17 -3.88 -27.85 7.31
C GLY A 17 -2.44 -28.24 7.05
N ARG A 18 -2.30 -29.44 6.48
CA ARG A 18 -1.01 -29.96 6.01
C ARG A 18 -1.18 -30.50 4.61
N LEU A 19 -0.31 -30.10 3.70
CA LEU A 19 -0.21 -30.62 2.35
C LEU A 19 1.15 -31.30 2.16
N LYS A 20 1.12 -32.48 1.54
CA LYS A 20 2.29 -33.14 1.02
C LYS A 20 2.15 -33.15 -0.50
N ILE A 21 3.13 -32.59 -1.19
CA ILE A 21 3.18 -32.55 -2.66
C ILE A 21 4.38 -33.38 -3.09
N ALA A 22 4.16 -34.31 -3.99
CA ALA A 22 5.21 -35.13 -4.58
C ALA A 22 5.13 -35.03 -6.10
N LEU A 23 6.27 -34.80 -6.74
CA LEU A 23 6.45 -34.95 -8.19
C LEU A 23 6.97 -36.36 -8.42
N ASN A 24 6.24 -37.16 -9.20
CA ASN A 24 6.61 -38.52 -9.53
C ASN A 24 7.51 -38.56 -10.78
N ASP A 25 8.29 -39.61 -10.94
CA ASP A 25 9.20 -39.80 -12.06
C ASP A 25 8.48 -39.87 -13.43
N ASP A 26 7.19 -40.18 -13.43
CA ASP A 26 6.33 -40.20 -14.62
C ASP A 26 5.77 -38.81 -15.00
N GLY A 27 6.20 -37.74 -14.31
CA GLY A 27 5.74 -36.37 -14.52
C GLY A 27 4.35 -36.08 -13.90
N THR A 28 3.77 -37.03 -13.18
CA THR A 28 2.53 -36.77 -12.44
C THR A 28 2.81 -36.11 -11.10
N VAL A 29 1.87 -35.34 -10.61
CA VAL A 29 1.89 -34.73 -9.29
C VAL A 29 0.89 -35.43 -8.38
N ALA A 30 1.31 -35.80 -7.19
CA ALA A 30 0.43 -36.29 -6.13
C ALA A 30 0.33 -35.25 -5.01
N ILE A 31 -0.88 -34.91 -4.60
CA ILE A 31 -1.15 -34.03 -3.49
C ILE A 31 -2.00 -34.76 -2.46
N GLU A 32 -1.47 -34.87 -1.26
CA GLU A 32 -2.16 -35.46 -0.13
C GLU A 32 -2.26 -34.45 0.98
N GLY A 33 -3.38 -34.41 1.68
CA GLY A 33 -3.46 -33.45 2.76
C GLY A 33 -4.67 -33.59 3.66
N THR A 34 -4.59 -32.84 4.73
CA THR A 34 -5.68 -32.61 5.66
C THR A 34 -5.87 -31.10 5.76
N LEU A 35 -7.09 -30.65 5.55
CA LEU A 35 -7.51 -29.26 5.70
C LEU A 35 -8.52 -29.16 6.83
N VAL A 36 -8.42 -28.12 7.61
CA VAL A 36 -9.34 -27.80 8.71
C VAL A 36 -9.99 -26.46 8.39
N GLY A 37 -11.29 -26.46 8.21
CA GLY A 37 -12.05 -25.23 8.02
C GLY A 37 -12.34 -24.50 9.34
N LYS A 38 -12.68 -23.21 9.26
CA LYS A 38 -13.05 -22.40 10.44
C LYS A 38 -14.21 -22.98 11.27
N GLN A 39 -15.04 -23.81 10.66
CA GLN A 39 -16.09 -24.56 11.36
C GLN A 39 -15.58 -25.87 11.99
N CYS A 40 -14.27 -26.02 12.17
CA CYS A 40 -13.59 -27.21 12.68
C CYS A 40 -13.86 -28.47 11.85
N ARG A 41 -14.30 -28.36 10.60
CA ARG A 41 -14.51 -29.49 9.70
C ARG A 41 -13.17 -29.95 9.14
N LYS A 42 -12.75 -31.14 9.56
CA LYS A 42 -11.54 -31.76 9.03
C LYS A 42 -11.85 -32.53 7.76
N ARG A 43 -11.10 -32.29 6.70
CA ARG A 43 -11.20 -32.96 5.40
C ARG A 43 -9.85 -33.52 5.00
N ASN A 44 -9.83 -34.83 4.72
CA ASN A 44 -8.69 -35.48 4.08
C ASN A 44 -8.96 -35.53 2.58
N PHE A 45 -7.95 -35.27 1.80
CA PHE A 45 -8.06 -35.42 0.35
C PHE A 45 -6.78 -36.01 -0.23
N VAL A 46 -6.92 -36.65 -1.36
CA VAL A 46 -5.84 -37.19 -2.20
C VAL A 46 -6.18 -36.79 -3.62
N TRP A 47 -5.21 -36.20 -4.30
CA TRP A 47 -5.30 -35.90 -5.72
C TRP A 47 -4.06 -36.40 -6.43
N ARG A 48 -4.24 -36.98 -7.63
CA ARG A 48 -3.15 -37.40 -8.49
C ARG A 48 -3.51 -37.07 -9.94
N GLY A 49 -2.57 -36.47 -10.67
CA GLY A 49 -2.79 -36.10 -12.07
C GLY A 49 -1.60 -35.42 -12.67
N THR A 50 -1.70 -35.08 -13.94
CA THR A 50 -0.75 -34.19 -14.61
C THR A 50 -1.08 -32.74 -14.26
N ALA A 51 -0.09 -32.01 -13.76
CA ALA A 51 -0.18 -30.57 -13.56
C ALA A 51 0.87 -29.90 -14.45
N GLU A 52 0.47 -28.91 -15.20
CA GLU A 52 1.40 -28.01 -15.85
C GLU A 52 2.02 -27.13 -14.75
N ILE A 53 3.24 -27.44 -14.35
CA ILE A 53 3.98 -26.60 -13.42
C ILE A 53 4.52 -25.42 -14.25
N LYS A 54 3.80 -24.33 -14.24
CA LYS A 54 4.33 -23.07 -14.77
C LYS A 54 5.35 -22.56 -13.76
N SER A 55 6.63 -22.53 -14.15
CA SER A 55 7.60 -21.77 -13.38
C SER A 55 7.19 -20.29 -13.51
N TYR A 56 6.69 -19.75 -12.43
CA TYR A 56 6.43 -18.32 -12.34
C TYR A 56 7.79 -17.66 -12.08
N VAL A 57 8.46 -17.26 -13.14
CA VAL A 57 9.57 -16.28 -13.00
C VAL A 57 8.87 -14.99 -12.62
N LYS A 58 8.90 -14.69 -11.34
CA LYS A 58 8.44 -13.41 -10.85
C LYS A 58 9.40 -12.35 -11.42
N GLU A 59 8.96 -11.62 -12.43
CA GLU A 59 9.65 -10.37 -12.75
C GLU A 59 9.52 -9.47 -11.52
N GLU A 60 10.64 -9.15 -10.90
CA GLU A 60 10.67 -8.23 -9.80
C GLU A 60 10.36 -6.83 -10.35
N VAL A 61 9.19 -6.31 -9.99
CA VAL A 61 8.85 -4.92 -10.29
C VAL A 61 9.71 -4.04 -9.39
N PRO A 62 10.52 -3.13 -9.93
CA PRO A 62 11.32 -2.22 -9.12
C PRO A 62 10.47 -1.44 -8.13
N ASN A 63 11.04 -1.10 -6.98
CA ASN A 63 10.37 -0.26 -6.01
C ASN A 63 10.55 1.23 -6.29
N THR A 64 11.48 1.58 -7.18
CA THR A 64 11.73 2.93 -7.68
C THR A 64 12.28 2.88 -9.08
N LEU A 65 11.93 3.86 -9.90
CA LEU A 65 12.53 4.12 -11.20
C LEU A 65 13.20 5.50 -11.25
N LEU A 66 13.35 6.18 -10.11
CA LEU A 66 14.07 7.43 -10.06
C LEU A 66 15.54 7.23 -10.44
N GLN A 67 16.09 8.19 -11.16
CA GLN A 67 17.49 8.24 -11.58
C GLN A 67 18.21 9.47 -10.98
N SER A 68 17.48 10.34 -10.31
CA SER A 68 17.98 11.58 -9.67
C SER A 68 16.98 12.06 -8.62
N ASP A 69 17.41 13.02 -7.81
CA ASP A 69 16.52 13.77 -6.94
C ASP A 69 15.40 14.44 -7.75
N ILE A 70 14.21 14.52 -7.17
CA ILE A 70 13.03 15.12 -7.79
C ILE A 70 12.41 16.17 -6.87
N GLU A 71 11.98 17.29 -7.46
CA GLU A 71 11.31 18.38 -6.78
C GLU A 71 9.88 18.51 -7.34
N LEU A 72 8.88 18.37 -6.47
CA LEU A 72 7.46 18.24 -6.83
C LEU A 72 6.69 19.48 -6.38
N ASN A 73 6.89 20.62 -7.07
CA ASN A 73 6.29 21.90 -6.69
C ASN A 73 5.06 22.29 -7.54
N SER A 74 4.55 21.37 -8.35
CA SER A 74 3.40 21.55 -9.23
C SER A 74 2.07 21.12 -8.63
N PHE A 75 2.07 20.56 -7.43
CA PHE A 75 0.85 20.11 -6.78
C PHE A 75 -0.06 21.27 -6.39
N VAL A 76 -1.34 21.13 -6.75
CA VAL A 76 -2.37 22.15 -6.53
C VAL A 76 -3.63 21.59 -5.89
N LYS A 77 -3.71 20.28 -5.70
CA LYS A 77 -4.87 19.59 -5.13
C LYS A 77 -4.43 18.65 -4.02
N ALA A 78 -5.29 18.49 -3.03
CA ALA A 78 -5.18 17.42 -2.05
C ALA A 78 -6.49 16.66 -1.97
N HIS A 79 -6.42 15.33 -2.00
CA HIS A 79 -7.53 14.47 -1.68
C HIS A 79 -7.21 13.70 -0.41
N ILE A 80 -8.11 13.74 0.58
CA ILE A 80 -7.89 13.15 1.89
C ILE A 80 -8.98 12.10 2.14
N ALA A 81 -8.58 10.92 2.59
CA ALA A 81 -9.49 9.86 3.02
C ALA A 81 -9.13 9.39 4.43
N ASP A 82 -10.11 9.34 5.30
CA ASP A 82 -9.97 8.76 6.63
C ASP A 82 -10.16 7.24 6.56
N ARG A 83 -9.15 6.49 6.99
CA ARG A 83 -9.17 5.02 7.04
C ARG A 83 -9.33 4.47 8.45
N GLY A 84 -9.46 5.35 9.46
CA GLY A 84 -9.63 4.96 10.84
C GLY A 84 -8.47 4.12 11.38
N ASP A 85 -8.77 3.08 12.15
CA ASP A 85 -7.79 2.08 12.60
C ASP A 85 -7.45 1.07 11.49
N CYS A 86 -6.65 1.49 10.52
CA CYS A 86 -6.29 0.65 9.37
C CYS A 86 -5.34 -0.52 9.73
N PHE A 87 -4.73 -0.49 10.91
CA PHE A 87 -3.87 -1.57 11.40
C PHE A 87 -4.58 -2.55 12.33
N TYR A 88 -5.88 -2.32 12.57
CA TYR A 88 -6.73 -3.20 13.40
C TYR A 88 -6.22 -3.43 14.83
N LEU A 89 -5.63 -2.40 15.42
CA LEU A 89 -5.12 -2.47 16.79
C LEU A 89 -6.22 -2.43 17.85
N GLY A 90 -7.41 -1.94 17.47
CA GLY A 90 -8.52 -1.70 18.40
C GLY A 90 -8.18 -0.58 19.40
N ASP A 91 -7.38 0.39 18.95
CA ASP A 91 -6.87 1.51 19.72
C ASP A 91 -7.35 2.82 19.08
N ASP A 92 -8.01 3.65 19.87
CA ASP A 92 -8.53 4.95 19.43
C ASP A 92 -7.47 6.08 19.57
N SER A 93 -6.21 5.74 19.87
CA SER A 93 -5.13 6.73 20.03
C SER A 93 -4.71 7.38 18.72
N TYR A 94 -4.93 6.70 17.59
CA TYR A 94 -4.57 7.17 16.25
C TYR A 94 -5.67 6.93 15.23
N ARG A 95 -5.59 7.66 14.11
CA ARG A 95 -6.29 7.40 12.85
C ARG A 95 -5.30 7.47 11.70
N ASP A 96 -5.63 6.82 10.62
CA ASP A 96 -4.82 6.85 9.41
C ASP A 96 -5.50 7.74 8.35
N PHE A 97 -4.86 8.85 8.01
CA PHE A 97 -5.28 9.73 6.93
C PHE A 97 -4.45 9.46 5.69
N LEU A 98 -5.13 8.98 4.67
CA LEU A 98 -4.57 8.81 3.34
C LEU A 98 -4.68 10.13 2.59
N VAL A 99 -3.55 10.75 2.26
CA VAL A 99 -3.46 12.04 1.59
C VAL A 99 -2.83 11.86 0.22
N PHE A 100 -3.47 12.39 -0.80
CA PHE A 100 -2.90 12.49 -2.14
C PHE A 100 -2.69 13.96 -2.47
N LEU A 101 -1.45 14.34 -2.72
CA LEU A 101 -1.11 15.62 -3.34
C LEU A 101 -0.96 15.38 -4.84
N ALA A 102 -1.58 16.21 -5.66
CA ALA A 102 -1.63 15.95 -7.09
C ALA A 102 -1.50 17.20 -7.95
N ASP A 103 -0.98 16.99 -9.15
CA ASP A 103 -0.95 17.96 -10.22
C ASP A 103 -2.36 18.34 -10.71
N ARG A 104 -2.46 19.51 -11.37
CA ARG A 104 -3.73 20.07 -11.84
C ARG A 104 -4.53 19.12 -12.73
N ASN A 105 -3.87 18.33 -13.57
CA ASN A 105 -4.50 17.45 -14.55
C ASN A 105 -4.81 16.05 -14.02
N VAL A 106 -4.59 15.81 -12.72
CA VAL A 106 -4.99 14.58 -12.06
C VAL A 106 -6.30 14.82 -11.33
N GLU A 107 -7.28 13.98 -11.58
CA GLU A 107 -8.54 13.95 -10.85
C GLU A 107 -8.63 12.67 -10.01
N PHE A 108 -9.61 12.60 -9.10
CA PHE A 108 -9.81 11.42 -8.27
C PHE A 108 -11.20 10.84 -8.51
N GLU A 109 -11.24 9.65 -9.08
CA GLU A 109 -12.48 8.90 -9.29
C GLU A 109 -12.50 7.69 -8.35
N TRP A 110 -13.49 7.65 -7.45
CA TRP A 110 -13.59 6.59 -6.44
C TRP A 110 -12.30 6.41 -5.61
N GLY A 111 -11.62 7.52 -5.31
CA GLY A 111 -10.36 7.54 -4.55
C GLY A 111 -9.14 7.04 -5.33
N LYS A 112 -9.25 6.88 -6.66
CA LYS A 112 -8.13 6.52 -7.55
C LYS A 112 -7.74 7.70 -8.41
N PRO A 113 -6.44 8.00 -8.55
CA PRO A 113 -5.97 9.02 -9.47
C PRO A 113 -6.27 8.62 -10.92
N VAL A 114 -6.76 9.57 -11.70
CA VAL A 114 -6.99 9.47 -13.14
C VAL A 114 -6.42 10.70 -13.85
N GLY A 115 -6.07 10.57 -15.13
CA GLY A 115 -5.44 11.64 -15.90
C GLY A 115 -3.92 11.51 -15.97
N THR A 116 -3.24 12.63 -16.19
CA THR A 116 -1.78 12.68 -16.41
C THR A 116 -1.15 13.70 -15.48
N GLY A 117 -0.12 13.30 -14.72
CA GLY A 117 0.61 14.16 -13.79
C GLY A 117 1.17 13.42 -12.58
N GLY A 118 1.93 14.11 -11.77
CA GLY A 118 2.49 13.58 -10.54
C GLY A 118 1.45 13.46 -9.42
N VAL A 119 1.61 12.42 -8.63
CA VAL A 119 0.84 12.19 -7.41
C VAL A 119 1.79 11.73 -6.30
N LEU A 120 1.79 12.47 -5.19
CA LEU A 120 2.45 12.04 -3.96
C LEU A 120 1.39 11.50 -3.00
N ARG A 121 1.44 10.21 -2.75
CA ARG A 121 0.61 9.54 -1.76
C ARG A 121 1.33 9.54 -0.42
N LEU A 122 0.67 10.10 0.58
CA LEU A 122 1.11 10.11 1.96
C LEU A 122 0.13 9.32 2.82
N ASP A 123 0.65 8.54 3.71
CA ASP A 123 -0.08 7.69 4.64
C ASP A 123 0.30 8.21 6.04
N LEU A 124 -0.59 9.02 6.65
CA LEU A 124 -0.27 9.80 7.85
C LEU A 124 -1.07 9.32 9.06
N LEU A 125 -0.36 8.92 10.11
CA LEU A 125 -0.98 8.62 11.40
C LEU A 125 -1.23 9.93 12.15
N VAL A 126 -2.49 10.23 12.36
CA VAL A 126 -2.95 11.44 13.06
C VAL A 126 -3.54 11.06 14.43
N PRO A 127 -3.71 12.02 15.37
CA PRO A 127 -4.41 11.75 16.63
C PRO A 127 -5.79 11.13 16.42
N GLY A 128 -6.19 10.21 17.29
CA GLY A 128 -7.43 9.45 17.16
C GLY A 128 -8.70 10.30 17.22
N ASP A 129 -8.63 11.48 17.81
CA ASP A 129 -9.69 12.49 17.84
C ASP A 129 -9.68 13.46 16.66
N ALA A 130 -8.75 13.29 15.70
CA ALA A 130 -8.70 14.13 14.51
C ALA A 130 -9.94 13.92 13.63
N ASP A 131 -10.53 15.03 13.19
CA ASP A 131 -11.66 15.03 12.26
C ASP A 131 -11.16 15.40 10.85
N ILE A 132 -11.47 14.55 9.88
CA ILE A 132 -11.14 14.79 8.47
C ILE A 132 -11.70 16.14 7.98
N TYR A 133 -12.84 16.57 8.50
CA TYR A 133 -13.44 17.86 8.15
C TYR A 133 -12.67 19.05 8.72
N ASP A 134 -11.82 18.85 9.72
CA ASP A 134 -10.90 19.87 10.21
C ASP A 134 -9.60 19.88 9.39
N GLY A 135 -9.41 18.88 8.54
CA GLY A 135 -8.20 18.67 7.74
C GLY A 135 -7.09 17.99 8.53
N ILE A 136 -5.88 18.02 7.97
CA ILE A 136 -4.73 17.32 8.54
C ILE A 136 -4.18 18.12 9.71
N PRO A 137 -3.99 17.55 10.91
CA PRO A 137 -3.37 18.22 12.04
C PRO A 137 -1.98 18.76 11.68
N ALA A 138 -1.69 20.01 12.07
CA ALA A 138 -0.36 20.58 11.89
C ALA A 138 0.66 19.82 12.75
N GLY A 139 1.83 19.52 12.18
CA GLY A 139 2.86 18.77 12.89
C GLY A 139 3.97 18.26 11.99
N ARG A 140 4.89 17.54 12.60
CA ARG A 140 5.97 16.82 11.92
C ARG A 140 5.64 15.34 11.93
N TYR A 141 5.75 14.70 10.78
CA TYR A 141 5.45 13.30 10.54
C TYR A 141 6.71 12.60 10.02
N PRO A 142 7.67 12.24 10.90
CA PRO A 142 8.83 11.47 10.50
C PRO A 142 8.40 10.09 9.99
N MET A 143 9.18 9.53 9.05
CA MET A 143 8.88 8.25 8.44
C MET A 143 8.97 7.10 9.45
N LEU A 144 7.89 6.33 9.54
CA LEU A 144 7.85 5.02 10.17
C LEU A 144 8.14 3.97 9.11
N VAL A 145 9.32 3.40 9.15
CA VAL A 145 9.76 2.41 8.16
C VAL A 145 9.11 1.06 8.43
N ARG A 146 8.37 0.54 7.44
CA ARG A 146 7.76 -0.79 7.52
C ARG A 146 8.77 -1.86 7.10
N ASN A 147 9.00 -2.81 7.98
CA ASN A 147 9.72 -4.02 7.60
C ASN A 147 8.70 -5.09 7.14
N LEU A 148 8.97 -5.70 5.98
CA LEU A 148 8.05 -6.69 5.37
C LEU A 148 8.00 -8.02 6.10
N ASP A 149 9.06 -8.35 6.80
CA ASP A 149 9.22 -9.66 7.43
C ASP A 149 8.76 -9.67 8.89
N THR A 150 8.46 -8.50 9.44
CA THR A 150 7.95 -8.35 10.79
C THR A 150 6.57 -7.71 10.79
N SER A 151 5.67 -8.24 11.59
CA SER A 151 4.50 -7.48 12.02
C SER A 151 4.99 -6.17 12.65
N PHE A 152 4.27 -5.06 12.43
CA PHE A 152 4.53 -3.84 13.17
C PHE A 152 4.65 -4.13 14.66
N ASP A 153 5.63 -3.54 15.31
CA ASP A 153 5.52 -3.36 16.73
C ASP A 153 4.34 -2.38 16.97
N LYS A 154 3.36 -2.82 17.74
CA LYS A 154 2.18 -1.98 18.04
C LYS A 154 2.58 -0.66 18.66
N ASP A 155 3.67 -0.66 19.41
CA ASP A 155 4.20 0.51 20.10
C ASP A 155 4.77 1.56 19.13
N ASP A 156 5.06 1.18 17.87
CA ASP A 156 5.51 2.10 16.84
C ASP A 156 4.36 2.84 16.13
N ILE A 157 3.12 2.32 16.24
CA ILE A 157 1.93 2.92 15.67
C ILE A 157 1.41 4.02 16.58
N VAL A 158 1.98 5.19 16.42
CA VAL A 158 1.63 6.39 17.21
C VAL A 158 1.31 7.56 16.29
N PRO A 159 0.50 8.54 16.74
CA PRO A 159 0.24 9.76 15.98
C PRO A 159 1.51 10.50 15.56
N TYR A 160 1.37 11.34 14.53
CA TYR A 160 2.45 12.13 13.94
C TYR A 160 3.57 11.27 13.33
N ARG A 161 3.19 10.25 12.57
CA ARG A 161 4.08 9.44 11.75
C ARG A 161 3.60 9.39 10.31
N ALA A 162 4.53 9.36 9.36
CA ALA A 162 4.26 8.98 7.97
C ALA A 162 4.66 7.51 7.78
N VAL A 163 3.79 6.71 7.18
CA VAL A 163 4.04 5.27 7.04
C VAL A 163 4.73 4.99 5.70
N SER A 164 5.88 4.35 5.72
CA SER A 164 6.65 4.04 4.52
C SER A 164 5.88 3.17 3.53
N GLY A 165 6.19 3.32 2.25
CA GLY A 165 5.66 2.46 1.20
C GLY A 165 5.97 0.99 1.44
N LEU A 166 5.02 0.09 1.14
CA LEU A 166 5.32 -1.34 1.08
C LEU A 166 6.02 -1.67 -0.23
N PRO A 167 7.06 -2.50 -0.21
CA PRO A 167 7.68 -2.98 -1.44
C PRO A 167 6.71 -3.75 -2.33
N ASN A 168 6.93 -3.65 -3.62
CA ASN A 168 6.19 -4.44 -4.59
C ASN A 168 6.50 -5.93 -4.40
N ARG A 169 5.46 -6.73 -4.18
CA ARG A 169 5.57 -8.19 -4.05
C ARG A 169 5.03 -8.94 -5.26
N PHE A 170 4.36 -8.23 -6.17
CA PHE A 170 3.63 -8.79 -7.30
C PHE A 170 4.09 -8.16 -8.60
N THR A 171 3.64 -8.70 -9.70
CA THR A 171 3.89 -8.19 -11.06
C THR A 171 3.24 -6.84 -11.36
N ALA A 172 2.49 -6.28 -10.42
CA ALA A 172 1.94 -4.93 -10.49
C ALA A 172 2.35 -4.14 -9.26
N PRO A 173 2.56 -2.84 -9.39
CA PRO A 173 2.86 -1.97 -8.25
C PRO A 173 1.79 -2.07 -7.18
N TYR A 174 2.18 -2.32 -5.96
CA TYR A 174 1.27 -2.37 -4.82
C TYR A 174 1.34 -1.07 -4.03
N TRP A 175 0.34 -0.26 -4.20
CA TRP A 175 0.25 1.07 -3.64
C TRP A 175 -0.23 1.04 -2.17
N SER A 176 0.69 0.93 -1.23
CA SER A 176 0.40 1.06 0.22
C SER A 176 1.52 1.80 0.91
N GLY A 177 1.21 2.68 1.86
CA GLY A 177 2.16 3.60 2.49
C GLY A 177 2.50 4.80 1.59
N CYS A 178 3.60 5.49 1.84
CA CYS A 178 4.02 6.65 1.08
C CYS A 178 4.68 6.27 -0.25
N TRP A 179 4.22 6.90 -1.34
CA TRP A 179 4.70 6.68 -2.69
C TRP A 179 4.62 7.96 -3.52
N TYR A 180 5.58 8.17 -4.40
CA TYR A 180 5.45 9.05 -5.55
C TYR A 180 5.15 8.24 -6.81
N VAL A 181 4.25 8.73 -7.65
CA VAL A 181 3.94 8.12 -8.95
C VAL A 181 3.58 9.20 -9.95
N GLU A 182 4.19 9.14 -11.10
CA GLU A 182 3.72 9.85 -12.28
C GLU A 182 2.66 9.01 -13.00
N TYR A 183 1.50 9.60 -13.23
CA TYR A 183 0.42 8.98 -14.00
C TYR A 183 0.48 9.47 -15.45
N VAL A 184 0.24 8.56 -16.37
CA VAL A 184 0.05 8.83 -17.78
C VAL A 184 -1.26 8.17 -18.20
N ASP A 185 -2.25 8.98 -18.57
CA ASP A 185 -3.59 8.53 -18.97
C ASP A 185 -4.24 7.55 -17.96
N GLY A 186 -4.06 7.82 -16.67
CA GLY A 186 -4.63 7.01 -15.58
C GLY A 186 -3.87 5.73 -15.24
N ALA A 187 -2.75 5.46 -15.91
CA ALA A 187 -1.84 4.36 -15.59
C ALA A 187 -0.53 4.87 -14.97
N TRP A 188 0.19 4.00 -14.27
CA TRP A 188 1.53 4.32 -13.80
C TRP A 188 2.47 4.54 -14.98
N GLY A 189 3.15 5.66 -14.97
CA GLY A 189 4.23 5.99 -15.92
C GLY A 189 5.57 5.38 -15.51
N ASP A 190 6.61 5.89 -16.17
CA ASP A 190 7.98 5.42 -15.98
C ASP A 190 8.72 6.13 -14.83
N SER A 191 8.03 7.00 -14.09
CA SER A 191 8.60 7.72 -12.94
C SER A 191 7.76 7.43 -11.68
N TYR A 192 8.32 6.63 -10.79
CA TYR A 192 7.71 6.35 -9.50
C TYR A 192 8.77 5.97 -8.46
N ALA A 193 8.42 6.13 -7.20
CA ALA A 193 9.28 5.75 -6.08
C ALA A 193 8.48 5.33 -4.84
N ARG A 194 8.88 4.23 -4.26
CA ARG A 194 8.53 3.88 -2.89
C ARG A 194 9.31 4.77 -1.93
N ILE A 195 8.59 5.44 -1.04
CA ILE A 195 9.19 6.30 -0.03
C ILE A 195 9.36 5.49 1.27
N ASP A 196 10.57 5.47 1.81
CA ASP A 196 10.85 4.80 3.08
C ASP A 196 11.79 5.59 4.00
N GLY A 197 12.04 6.87 3.70
CA GLY A 197 12.84 7.77 4.52
C GLY A 197 12.33 9.20 4.53
N GLY A 198 12.86 10.00 5.45
CA GLY A 198 12.56 11.42 5.55
C GLY A 198 11.37 11.76 6.45
N GLU A 199 10.75 12.91 6.18
CA GLU A 199 9.61 13.41 6.96
C GLU A 199 8.67 14.28 6.12
N VAL A 200 7.43 14.41 6.60
CA VAL A 200 6.43 15.37 6.15
C VAL A 200 6.17 16.37 7.26
N ILE A 201 6.16 17.67 6.92
CA ILE A 201 5.73 18.75 7.82
C ILE A 201 4.44 19.31 7.26
N VAL A 202 3.43 19.41 8.09
CA VAL A 202 2.14 20.02 7.76
C VAL A 202 1.99 21.29 8.59
N GLU A 203 1.78 22.44 7.92
CA GLU A 203 1.41 23.71 8.54
C GLU A 203 -0.02 24.07 8.12
N ARG A 204 -0.77 24.74 8.99
CA ARG A 204 -2.11 25.21 8.69
C ARG A 204 -2.14 26.73 8.60
N GLY A 205 -2.69 27.24 7.51
CA GLY A 205 -2.99 28.65 7.36
C GLY A 205 -4.24 29.07 8.14
N GLU A 206 -4.35 30.37 8.44
CA GLU A 206 -5.54 30.96 9.09
C GLU A 206 -6.79 30.85 8.20
N ASP A 207 -6.60 30.75 6.88
CA ASP A 207 -7.64 30.56 5.86
C ASP A 207 -8.06 29.08 5.71
N GLY A 208 -7.49 28.20 6.51
CA GLY A 208 -7.72 26.76 6.45
C GLY A 208 -6.90 26.02 5.41
N SER A 209 -6.03 26.71 4.67
CA SER A 209 -5.07 26.06 3.76
C SER A 209 -4.08 25.18 4.52
N HIS A 210 -3.48 24.22 3.79
CA HIS A 210 -2.42 23.37 4.32
C HIS A 210 -1.15 23.59 3.50
N ARG A 211 -0.03 23.82 4.16
CA ARG A 211 1.28 23.78 3.55
C ARG A 211 1.93 22.45 3.84
N PHE A 212 2.34 21.75 2.80
CA PHE A 212 3.08 20.50 2.89
C PHE A 212 4.54 20.76 2.54
N ILE A 213 5.42 20.50 3.48
CA ILE A 213 6.87 20.52 3.29
C ILE A 213 7.34 19.08 3.43
N CYS A 214 7.64 18.43 2.32
CA CYS A 214 8.08 17.05 2.32
C CYS A 214 9.56 16.98 1.98
N ASN A 215 10.34 16.36 2.86
CA ASN A 215 11.74 16.02 2.65
C ASN A 215 11.85 14.50 2.74
N LEU A 216 11.55 13.84 1.65
CA LEU A 216 11.40 12.40 1.58
C LEU A 216 12.59 11.77 0.87
N GLU A 217 12.80 10.48 1.12
CA GLU A 217 13.83 9.69 0.48
C GLU A 217 13.20 8.39 -0.05
N ASP A 218 13.62 8.02 -1.25
CA ASP A 218 13.21 6.75 -1.84
C ASP A 218 14.01 5.57 -1.26
N CYS A 219 13.68 4.37 -1.69
CA CYS A 219 14.28 3.13 -1.20
C CYS A 219 15.51 2.65 -1.99
N SER A 220 16.07 3.45 -2.89
CA SER A 220 17.24 3.09 -3.70
C SER A 220 18.56 3.20 -2.91
N GLU A 221 19.63 2.67 -3.50
CA GLU A 221 21.00 2.88 -3.03
C GLU A 221 21.88 3.31 -4.21
N PRO A 222 22.36 4.57 -4.23
CA PRO A 222 22.11 5.64 -3.26
C PRO A 222 20.64 6.11 -3.28
N ARG A 223 20.14 6.64 -2.15
CA ARG A 223 18.79 7.19 -2.04
C ARG A 223 18.65 8.47 -2.82
N PHE A 224 17.52 8.60 -3.53
CA PHE A 224 17.13 9.86 -4.16
C PHE A 224 16.13 10.60 -3.28
N LYS A 225 16.21 11.93 -3.32
CA LYS A 225 15.29 12.80 -2.59
C LYS A 225 14.04 13.05 -3.41
N VAL A 226 12.91 13.05 -2.73
CA VAL A 226 11.61 13.46 -3.25
C VAL A 226 11.12 14.60 -2.37
N THR A 227 11.18 15.81 -2.88
CA THR A 227 10.90 17.02 -2.11
C THR A 227 9.70 17.77 -2.66
N THR A 228 8.93 18.45 -1.79
CA THR A 228 7.89 19.39 -2.15
C THR A 228 7.73 20.45 -1.06
N ASP A 229 7.35 21.66 -1.47
CA ASP A 229 6.91 22.75 -0.60
C ASP A 229 5.73 23.45 -1.28
N VAL A 230 4.53 23.04 -0.95
CA VAL A 230 3.31 23.52 -1.63
C VAL A 230 2.24 23.90 -0.62
N VAL A 231 1.45 24.92 -1.00
CA VAL A 231 0.27 25.34 -0.25
C VAL A 231 -0.96 24.91 -1.02
N ILE A 232 -1.78 24.11 -0.39
CA ILE A 232 -3.05 23.62 -0.94
C ILE A 232 -4.20 24.35 -0.25
N ALA A 233 -5.02 25.02 -1.04
CA ALA A 233 -6.25 25.63 -0.54
C ALA A 233 -7.21 24.54 -0.04
N ARG A 234 -8.00 24.87 0.97
CA ARG A 234 -9.11 24.01 1.39
C ARG A 234 -10.22 24.10 0.34
N GLU A 235 -10.64 22.96 -0.19
CA GLU A 235 -11.84 22.87 -1.02
C GLU A 235 -13.12 22.90 -0.17
#